data_126d8dd71bdb5474d2289da36c0b85f8
#
_entry.id   126d8dd71bdb5474d2289da36c0b85f8
#
_cell.length_a   1.000
_cell.length_b   1.000
_cell.length_c   1.000
_cell.angle_alpha   90.00
_cell.angle_beta   90.00
_cell.angle_gamma   90.00
#
_symmetry.space_group_name_H-M   'P 1'
#
loop_
_entity.id
_entity.type
_entity.pdbx_description
1 polymer ?
#
loop_
_entity_poly.entity_id
_entity_poly.type
_entity_poly.pdbx_seq_one_letter_code
_entity_poly.pdbx_strand_id
1 'polypeptide(L)'
;MKIAIITDQHLDGRKGNINFWNYFQKFYDNIFFPTLEKEGIKVVFDLGDTFDNRKSMDYNTFNRVDTNYFQRLKDYEVHMILGNHCTYYKNTNKINSPELLLEKYSNIKIYSEPQTILMGNKRFLMLPWINAGNREESLKFISQSEADVVCSHMECDGFEVTPGMRFEGGFKVSDFKNFKRVWSGHFHHKSKHGNVQYLGNPYQMYWNDYKDSRGFHIYDTESDRLRFIANPYEIFEKIFYDDAKSDYNKSDVSSYKDKFIKLIVEEKRDYQMFETLVDRLYNVGAHDVKIVETLVDADGIDDTDLETKDTMTLLNEYIDEVEISVDKSDLKSLMRTLYIESCQVV
;
A
#
# COMPACT_ATOMS: atom_id res chain seq x y z
N MET A 1 -3.42 1.61 27.37
CA MET A 1 -3.25 2.76 26.47
C MET A 1 -3.51 2.29 25.04
N LYS A 2 -4.25 3.08 24.23
CA LYS A 2 -4.47 2.77 22.82
C LYS A 2 -3.55 3.57 21.90
N ILE A 3 -3.03 2.91 20.87
CA ILE A 3 -2.13 3.48 19.83
C ILE A 3 -2.76 3.21 18.48
N ALA A 4 -2.91 4.23 17.65
CA ALA A 4 -3.27 4.04 16.25
C ALA A 4 -2.00 3.72 15.44
N ILE A 5 -2.08 2.75 14.55
CA ILE A 5 -0.94 2.32 13.73
C ILE A 5 -1.36 2.40 12.26
N ILE A 6 -0.63 3.18 11.51
CA ILE A 6 -0.82 3.39 10.08
C ILE A 6 0.52 3.21 9.35
N THR A 7 0.51 2.86 8.09
CA THR A 7 1.72 2.65 7.28
C THR A 7 1.42 2.85 5.80
N ASP A 8 2.44 3.05 4.99
CA ASP A 8 2.36 3.09 3.53
C ASP A 8 1.28 4.10 3.04
N GLN A 9 1.33 5.29 3.63
CA GLN A 9 0.34 6.33 3.35
C GLN A 9 0.54 6.97 1.98
N HIS A 10 1.82 7.11 1.53
CA HIS A 10 2.16 7.70 0.25
C HIS A 10 1.33 8.96 -0.06
N LEU A 11 1.35 9.93 0.86
CA LEU A 11 0.45 11.10 0.86
C LEU A 11 0.55 11.96 -0.41
N ASP A 12 1.69 11.92 -1.10
CA ASP A 12 1.92 12.53 -2.42
C ASP A 12 1.80 11.54 -3.58
N GLY A 13 1.28 10.35 -3.31
CA GLY A 13 1.16 9.25 -4.26
C GLY A 13 0.40 9.60 -5.53
N ARG A 14 0.63 8.83 -6.60
CA ARG A 14 0.04 9.08 -7.91
C ARG A 14 0.40 10.47 -8.45
N LYS A 15 1.65 10.94 -8.19
CA LYS A 15 2.16 12.26 -8.60
C LYS A 15 1.32 13.43 -8.06
N GLY A 16 0.77 13.29 -6.86
CA GLY A 16 -0.07 14.30 -6.24
C GLY A 16 -1.43 14.50 -6.92
N ASN A 17 -1.92 13.51 -7.67
CA ASN A 17 -3.19 13.57 -8.39
C ASN A 17 -4.35 13.95 -7.46
N ILE A 18 -5.14 14.96 -7.84
CA ILE A 18 -6.18 15.54 -6.99
C ILE A 18 -7.33 14.55 -6.69
N ASN A 19 -7.66 13.65 -7.62
CA ASN A 19 -8.72 12.66 -7.42
C ASN A 19 -8.31 11.64 -6.35
N PHE A 20 -7.06 11.19 -6.37
CA PHE A 20 -6.51 10.32 -5.32
C PHE A 20 -6.42 11.06 -3.99
N TRP A 21 -5.95 12.31 -3.99
CA TRP A 21 -5.92 13.10 -2.77
C TRP A 21 -7.31 13.25 -2.12
N ASN A 22 -8.31 13.61 -2.90
CA ASN A 22 -9.69 13.74 -2.39
C ASN A 22 -10.20 12.43 -1.79
N TYR A 23 -9.84 11.30 -2.41
CA TYR A 23 -10.15 9.97 -1.91
C TYR A 23 -9.40 9.67 -0.60
N PHE A 24 -8.10 9.97 -0.49
CA PHE A 24 -7.32 9.83 0.75
C PHE A 24 -7.89 10.73 1.85
N GLN A 25 -8.18 11.97 1.54
CA GLN A 25 -8.76 12.92 2.48
C GLN A 25 -10.10 12.43 3.03
N LYS A 26 -10.95 11.85 2.19
CA LYS A 26 -12.22 11.26 2.62
C LYS A 26 -12.03 10.17 3.69
N PHE A 27 -10.98 9.37 3.58
CA PHE A 27 -10.62 8.40 4.62
C PHE A 27 -10.19 9.09 5.91
N TYR A 28 -9.30 10.09 5.83
CA TYR A 28 -8.87 10.82 7.03
C TYR A 28 -10.00 11.55 7.71
N ASP A 29 -10.87 12.22 6.95
CA ASP A 29 -11.95 13.04 7.48
C ASP A 29 -13.08 12.22 8.13
N ASN A 30 -13.39 11.06 7.58
CA ASN A 30 -14.55 10.32 8.00
C ASN A 30 -14.25 9.04 8.80
N ILE A 31 -13.01 8.52 8.70
CA ILE A 31 -12.65 7.25 9.35
C ILE A 31 -11.49 7.44 10.34
N PHE A 32 -10.34 7.92 9.89
CA PHE A 32 -9.13 7.94 10.71
C PHE A 32 -9.29 8.88 11.91
N PHE A 33 -9.37 10.19 11.70
CA PHE A 33 -9.46 11.16 12.80
C PHE A 33 -10.71 11.00 13.66
N PRO A 34 -11.91 10.79 13.11
CA PRO A 34 -13.10 10.53 13.94
C PRO A 34 -12.98 9.30 14.84
N THR A 35 -12.26 8.25 14.37
CA THR A 35 -12.03 7.07 15.20
C THR A 35 -11.06 7.38 16.33
N LEU A 36 -9.97 8.15 16.07
CA LEU A 36 -9.05 8.57 17.12
C LEU A 36 -9.76 9.39 18.20
N GLU A 37 -10.55 10.36 17.79
CA GLU A 37 -11.34 11.22 18.69
C GLU A 37 -12.32 10.41 19.52
N LYS A 38 -13.14 9.58 18.88
CA LYS A 38 -14.14 8.72 19.52
C LYS A 38 -13.55 7.80 20.57
N GLU A 39 -12.34 7.27 20.31
CA GLU A 39 -11.70 6.31 21.20
C GLU A 39 -10.68 6.96 22.15
N GLY A 40 -10.51 8.29 22.09
CA GLY A 40 -9.58 9.04 22.93
C GLY A 40 -8.11 8.69 22.68
N ILE A 41 -7.77 8.29 21.46
CA ILE A 41 -6.40 7.93 21.07
C ILE A 41 -5.59 9.21 20.89
N LYS A 42 -4.42 9.27 21.49
CA LYS A 42 -3.50 10.41 21.43
C LYS A 42 -2.11 10.06 20.88
N VAL A 43 -1.87 8.79 20.60
CA VAL A 43 -0.60 8.29 20.07
C VAL A 43 -0.82 7.64 18.72
N VAL A 44 -0.01 8.03 17.75
CA VAL A 44 -0.01 7.48 16.39
C VAL A 44 1.36 6.93 16.05
N PHE A 45 1.41 5.69 15.58
CA PHE A 45 2.61 5.09 14.99
C PHE A 45 2.44 5.08 13.47
N ASP A 46 3.41 5.65 12.76
CA ASP A 46 3.55 5.60 11.32
C ASP A 46 4.72 4.65 10.98
N LEU A 47 4.42 3.55 10.33
CA LEU A 47 5.41 2.50 10.05
C LEU A 47 6.06 2.68 8.68
N GLY A 48 6.26 3.92 8.26
CA GLY A 48 7.04 4.26 7.08
C GLY A 48 6.21 4.42 5.81
N ASP A 49 6.90 4.86 4.78
CA ASP A 49 6.33 5.24 3.48
C ASP A 49 5.15 6.22 3.60
N THR A 50 5.39 7.24 4.44
CA THR A 50 4.49 8.38 4.60
C THR A 50 4.39 9.21 3.32
N PHE A 51 5.52 9.34 2.61
CA PHE A 51 5.63 9.97 1.30
C PHE A 51 6.01 8.94 0.23
N ASP A 52 5.61 9.21 -1.03
CA ASP A 52 5.78 8.32 -2.15
C ASP A 52 7.10 8.57 -2.92
N ASN A 53 7.42 9.85 -3.17
CA ASN A 53 8.56 10.19 -4.01
C ASN A 53 9.82 10.50 -3.19
N ARG A 54 10.89 9.75 -3.47
CA ARG A 54 12.19 9.89 -2.78
C ARG A 54 12.89 11.21 -3.00
N LYS A 55 12.68 11.87 -4.15
CA LYS A 55 13.54 12.95 -4.63
C LYS A 55 12.87 14.31 -4.69
N SER A 56 11.57 14.34 -4.86
CA SER A 56 10.85 15.61 -5.07
C SER A 56 9.39 15.49 -4.69
N MET A 57 8.83 16.60 -4.26
CA MET A 57 7.40 16.81 -4.07
C MET A 57 7.07 18.21 -4.56
N ASP A 58 5.99 18.38 -5.31
CA ASP A 58 5.57 19.71 -5.69
C ASP A 58 4.99 20.48 -4.49
N TYR A 59 5.20 21.80 -4.48
CA TYR A 59 4.83 22.65 -3.34
C TYR A 59 3.32 22.67 -3.06
N ASN A 60 2.47 22.56 -4.08
CA ASN A 60 1.03 22.55 -3.89
C ASN A 60 0.58 21.24 -3.22
N THR A 61 1.14 20.11 -3.64
CA THR A 61 0.91 18.81 -3.01
C THR A 61 1.38 18.84 -1.55
N PHE A 62 2.59 19.33 -1.28
CA PHE A 62 3.08 19.44 0.09
C PHE A 62 2.19 20.34 0.95
N ASN A 63 1.83 21.53 0.48
CA ASN A 63 0.96 22.45 1.20
C ASN A 63 -0.40 21.80 1.54
N ARG A 64 -0.96 21.05 0.62
CA ARG A 64 -2.21 20.32 0.78
C ARG A 64 -2.11 19.23 1.85
N VAL A 65 -1.06 18.40 1.79
CA VAL A 65 -0.75 17.35 2.78
C VAL A 65 -0.48 17.97 4.15
N ASP A 66 0.33 19.00 4.21
CA ASP A 66 0.67 19.70 5.45
C ASP A 66 -0.59 20.26 6.13
N THR A 67 -1.41 20.98 5.37
CA THR A 67 -2.61 21.65 5.91
C THR A 67 -3.68 20.65 6.36
N ASN A 68 -3.92 19.58 5.58
CA ASN A 68 -5.07 18.72 5.82
C ASN A 68 -4.74 17.44 6.61
N TYR A 69 -3.45 17.12 6.78
CA TYR A 69 -3.02 15.96 7.55
C TYR A 69 -2.11 16.31 8.70
N PHE A 70 -0.90 16.86 8.48
CA PHE A 70 0.06 17.10 9.55
C PHE A 70 -0.39 18.16 10.56
N GLN A 71 -1.06 19.22 10.13
CA GLN A 71 -1.61 20.20 11.07
C GLN A 71 -2.67 19.62 11.99
N ARG A 72 -3.40 18.61 11.56
CA ARG A 72 -4.39 17.91 12.41
C ARG A 72 -3.73 16.96 13.41
N LEU A 73 -2.51 16.52 13.13
CA LEU A 73 -1.74 15.68 14.05
C LEU A 73 -1.08 16.46 15.20
N LYS A 74 -1.16 17.79 15.26
CA LYS A 74 -0.52 18.61 16.29
C LYS A 74 -0.89 18.22 17.72
N ASP A 75 -2.10 17.73 17.93
CA ASP A 75 -2.61 17.32 19.25
C ASP A 75 -2.36 15.83 19.56
N TYR A 76 -1.55 15.17 18.73
CA TYR A 76 -1.18 13.77 18.87
C TYR A 76 0.34 13.62 19.04
N GLU A 77 0.77 12.66 19.85
CA GLU A 77 2.16 12.21 19.87
C GLU A 77 2.36 11.23 18.69
N VAL A 78 3.24 11.57 17.77
CA VAL A 78 3.47 10.76 16.57
C VAL A 78 4.86 10.15 16.59
N HIS A 79 4.94 8.85 16.39
CA HIS A 79 6.19 8.10 16.25
C HIS A 79 6.26 7.54 14.84
N MET A 80 7.20 8.01 14.05
CA MET A 80 7.34 7.69 12.63
C MET A 80 8.67 7.01 12.37
N ILE A 81 8.67 5.85 11.72
CA ILE A 81 9.89 5.24 11.18
C ILE A 81 10.02 5.58 9.69
N LEU A 82 11.24 5.50 9.18
CA LEU A 82 11.47 5.67 7.74
C LEU A 82 11.12 4.39 6.97
N GLY A 83 10.41 4.55 5.86
CA GLY A 83 10.26 3.53 4.83
C GLY A 83 11.23 3.76 3.67
N ASN A 84 11.24 2.85 2.70
CA ASN A 84 12.16 2.94 1.56
C ASN A 84 11.85 4.10 0.60
N HIS A 85 10.60 4.54 0.50
CA HIS A 85 10.22 5.72 -0.28
C HIS A 85 10.56 7.04 0.42
N CYS A 86 10.80 7.02 1.72
CA CYS A 86 11.17 8.22 2.46
C CYS A 86 12.63 8.61 2.31
N THR A 87 13.52 7.72 1.83
CA THR A 87 14.96 7.95 1.76
C THR A 87 15.42 8.37 0.37
N TYR A 88 16.24 9.42 0.27
CA TYR A 88 16.75 9.91 -1.01
C TYR A 88 17.64 8.87 -1.71
N TYR A 89 18.58 8.26 -0.99
CA TYR A 89 19.47 7.22 -1.49
C TYR A 89 18.98 5.84 -1.04
N LYS A 90 19.10 4.82 -1.92
CA LYS A 90 18.70 3.43 -1.60
C LYS A 90 19.56 2.76 -0.51
N ASN A 91 20.74 3.28 -0.22
CA ASN A 91 21.75 2.65 0.65
C ASN A 91 22.00 3.39 1.98
N THR A 92 21.23 4.42 2.30
CA THR A 92 21.37 5.18 3.55
C THR A 92 20.10 5.95 3.90
N ASN A 93 19.83 6.10 5.20
CA ASN A 93 18.70 6.88 5.75
C ASN A 93 19.06 8.36 6.03
N LYS A 94 20.30 8.80 5.77
CA LYS A 94 20.81 10.11 6.18
C LYS A 94 20.07 11.32 5.59
N ILE A 95 19.59 11.19 4.35
CA ILE A 95 18.75 12.22 3.73
C ILE A 95 17.39 11.60 3.48
N ASN A 96 16.39 12.10 4.18
CA ASN A 96 15.04 11.58 4.11
C ASN A 96 14.00 12.70 4.15
N SER A 97 12.88 12.48 3.49
CA SER A 97 11.81 13.47 3.39
C SER A 97 11.13 13.79 4.71
N PRO A 98 10.86 12.84 5.64
CA PRO A 98 10.23 13.17 6.91
C PRO A 98 11.04 14.17 7.76
N GLU A 99 12.34 13.93 7.98
CA GLU A 99 13.17 14.86 8.77
C GLU A 99 13.24 16.24 8.13
N LEU A 100 13.35 16.32 6.79
CA LEU A 100 13.44 17.59 6.07
C LEU A 100 12.12 18.37 6.06
N LEU A 101 10.98 17.69 5.92
CA LEU A 101 9.69 18.35 5.69
C LEU A 101 8.90 18.58 6.98
N LEU A 102 9.17 17.78 8.02
CA LEU A 102 8.39 17.78 9.26
C LEU A 102 9.14 18.34 10.46
N GLU A 103 10.34 18.89 10.32
CA GLU A 103 11.16 19.49 11.38
C GLU A 103 10.38 20.49 12.25
N LYS A 104 9.43 21.21 11.66
CA LYS A 104 8.58 22.18 12.37
C LYS A 104 7.57 21.56 13.36
N TYR A 105 7.38 20.25 13.33
CA TYR A 105 6.43 19.53 14.18
C TYR A 105 7.13 18.85 15.36
N SER A 106 7.20 19.53 16.50
CA SER A 106 7.85 18.99 17.72
C SER A 106 7.16 17.77 18.34
N ASN A 107 5.91 17.53 17.96
CA ASN A 107 5.11 16.37 18.38
C ASN A 107 5.34 15.11 17.52
N ILE A 108 6.10 15.22 16.41
CA ILE A 108 6.44 14.12 15.53
C ILE A 108 7.89 13.70 15.81
N LYS A 109 8.06 12.48 16.30
CA LYS A 109 9.38 11.85 16.52
C LYS A 109 9.68 10.92 15.36
N ILE A 110 10.73 11.24 14.61
CA ILE A 110 11.16 10.46 13.45
C ILE A 110 12.34 9.57 13.87
N TYR A 111 12.26 8.29 13.53
CA TYR A 111 13.31 7.31 13.80
C TYR A 111 13.99 6.94 12.49
N SER A 112 15.16 7.53 12.25
CA SER A 112 16.04 7.19 11.12
C SER A 112 17.01 6.05 11.44
N GLU A 113 17.14 5.73 12.72
CA GLU A 113 17.97 4.66 13.29
C GLU A 113 17.12 3.77 14.23
N PRO A 114 17.50 2.48 14.45
CA PRO A 114 16.78 1.62 15.38
C PRO A 114 16.77 2.17 16.80
N GLN A 115 15.61 2.23 17.42
CA GLN A 115 15.46 2.71 18.79
C GLN A 115 14.35 1.95 19.54
N THR A 116 14.58 1.61 20.81
CA THR A 116 13.54 1.05 21.68
C THR A 116 12.89 2.17 22.48
N ILE A 117 11.55 2.20 22.48
CA ILE A 117 10.72 3.14 23.23
C ILE A 117 9.76 2.41 24.14
N LEU A 118 9.36 3.05 25.24
CA LEU A 118 8.34 2.56 26.16
C LEU A 118 7.04 3.34 25.96
N MET A 119 5.96 2.64 25.61
CA MET A 119 4.63 3.23 25.46
C MET A 119 3.61 2.41 26.27
N GLY A 120 3.02 3.06 27.27
CA GLY A 120 2.24 2.35 28.26
C GLY A 120 3.09 1.34 29.02
N ASN A 121 2.70 0.08 28.96
CA ASN A 121 3.41 -1.04 29.60
C ASN A 121 4.15 -1.94 28.59
N LYS A 122 4.41 -1.44 27.37
CA LYS A 122 5.06 -2.21 26.30
C LYS A 122 6.28 -1.51 25.76
N ARG A 123 7.33 -2.28 25.49
CA ARG A 123 8.54 -1.84 24.80
C ARG A 123 8.38 -2.12 23.31
N PHE A 124 8.59 -1.08 22.50
CA PHE A 124 8.54 -1.15 21.04
C PHE A 124 9.93 -0.91 20.47
N LEU A 125 10.40 -1.80 19.61
CA LEU A 125 11.56 -1.53 18.77
C LEU A 125 11.06 -0.83 17.49
N MET A 126 11.38 0.45 17.37
CA MET A 126 11.17 1.24 16.14
C MET A 126 12.34 0.95 15.20
N LEU A 127 12.07 0.22 14.13
CA LEU A 127 13.06 -0.30 13.19
C LEU A 127 12.80 0.28 11.80
N PRO A 128 13.49 1.38 11.42
CA PRO A 128 13.32 2.00 10.11
C PRO A 128 13.81 1.09 8.98
N TRP A 129 13.58 1.51 7.74
CA TRP A 129 14.05 0.82 6.54
C TRP A 129 15.51 0.39 6.65
N ILE A 130 15.74 -0.91 6.47
CA ILE A 130 17.08 -1.51 6.52
C ILE A 130 17.65 -1.55 5.11
N ASN A 131 18.79 -0.90 4.94
CA ASN A 131 19.56 -0.85 3.70
C ASN A 131 21.01 -1.27 3.92
N ALA A 132 21.84 -1.24 2.89
CA ALA A 132 23.21 -1.68 2.97
C ALA A 132 24.04 -0.88 4.01
N GLY A 133 23.72 0.40 4.23
CA GLY A 133 24.48 1.27 5.13
C GLY A 133 24.18 1.06 6.63
N ASN A 134 23.00 0.52 6.98
CA ASN A 134 22.58 0.31 8.38
C ASN A 134 22.32 -1.15 8.74
N ARG A 135 22.50 -2.09 7.81
CA ARG A 135 22.11 -3.50 7.99
C ARG A 135 22.79 -4.16 9.19
N GLU A 136 24.10 -3.99 9.34
CA GLU A 136 24.86 -4.63 10.43
C GLU A 136 24.38 -4.13 11.80
N GLU A 137 24.23 -2.82 11.93
CA GLU A 137 23.73 -2.21 13.16
C GLU A 137 22.30 -2.62 13.47
N SER A 138 21.42 -2.62 12.48
CA SER A 138 20.03 -3.07 12.64
C SER A 138 19.93 -4.52 13.09
N LEU A 139 20.73 -5.43 12.50
CA LEU A 139 20.78 -6.84 12.91
C LEU A 139 21.28 -6.99 14.35
N LYS A 140 22.25 -6.18 14.78
CA LYS A 140 22.72 -6.15 16.17
C LYS A 140 21.60 -5.71 17.12
N PHE A 141 20.88 -4.63 16.77
CA PHE A 141 19.72 -4.19 17.55
C PHE A 141 18.64 -5.27 17.65
N ILE A 142 18.28 -5.92 16.55
CA ILE A 142 17.31 -7.02 16.54
C ILE A 142 17.76 -8.13 17.49
N SER A 143 19.02 -8.55 17.42
CA SER A 143 19.54 -9.67 18.23
C SER A 143 19.63 -9.37 19.73
N GLN A 144 19.81 -8.11 20.11
CA GLN A 144 19.97 -7.65 21.50
C GLN A 144 18.70 -7.07 22.10
N SER A 145 17.65 -6.85 21.30
CA SER A 145 16.44 -6.19 21.76
C SER A 145 15.57 -7.12 22.62
N GLU A 146 15.08 -6.57 23.73
CA GLU A 146 14.07 -7.18 24.60
C GLU A 146 12.69 -6.51 24.40
N ALA A 147 12.42 -5.94 23.25
CA ALA A 147 11.14 -5.32 22.97
C ALA A 147 10.00 -6.35 22.91
N ASP A 148 8.81 -5.95 23.35
CA ASP A 148 7.59 -6.76 23.24
C ASP A 148 7.09 -6.83 21.79
N VAL A 149 7.29 -5.73 21.06
CA VAL A 149 6.80 -5.54 19.69
C VAL A 149 7.87 -4.87 18.83
N VAL A 150 8.05 -5.37 17.62
CA VAL A 150 8.84 -4.69 16.59
C VAL A 150 7.90 -3.95 15.65
N CYS A 151 8.15 -2.66 15.44
CA CYS A 151 7.52 -1.83 14.42
C CYS A 151 8.55 -1.57 13.33
N SER A 152 8.32 -2.08 12.14
CA SER A 152 9.33 -2.07 11.07
C SER A 152 8.75 -1.65 9.72
N HIS A 153 9.68 -1.40 8.81
CA HIS A 153 9.39 -1.26 7.38
C HIS A 153 10.45 -2.09 6.63
N MET A 154 10.12 -3.32 6.26
CA MET A 154 11.11 -4.29 5.77
C MET A 154 10.53 -5.22 4.72
N GLU A 155 11.41 -5.90 4.00
CA GLU A 155 11.08 -7.03 3.13
C GLU A 155 11.26 -8.34 3.90
N CYS A 156 10.29 -9.24 3.82
CA CYS A 156 10.35 -10.54 4.46
C CYS A 156 9.91 -11.65 3.50
N ASP A 157 10.70 -12.71 3.47
CA ASP A 157 10.52 -13.86 2.60
C ASP A 157 9.17 -14.58 2.82
N GLY A 158 8.54 -14.99 1.72
CA GLY A 158 7.32 -15.79 1.73
C GLY A 158 6.01 -15.03 1.94
N PHE A 159 6.04 -13.70 2.08
CA PHE A 159 4.84 -12.88 2.23
C PHE A 159 4.25 -12.46 0.87
N GLU A 160 2.95 -12.30 0.82
CA GLU A 160 2.27 -11.80 -0.38
C GLU A 160 2.43 -10.28 -0.50
N VAL A 161 2.94 -9.84 -1.65
CA VAL A 161 3.04 -8.43 -2.04
C VAL A 161 1.69 -7.95 -2.56
N THR A 162 1.06 -8.79 -3.37
CA THR A 162 -0.33 -8.69 -3.84
C THR A 162 -0.96 -10.08 -3.74
N PRO A 163 -2.29 -10.21 -3.77
CA PRO A 163 -2.94 -11.51 -3.76
C PRO A 163 -2.36 -12.46 -4.83
N GLY A 164 -1.83 -13.60 -4.38
CA GLY A 164 -1.24 -14.63 -5.25
C GLY A 164 0.24 -14.44 -5.60
N MET A 165 0.84 -13.28 -5.34
CA MET A 165 2.26 -13.02 -5.62
C MET A 165 3.07 -12.95 -4.33
N ARG A 166 4.01 -13.89 -4.15
CA ARG A 166 4.88 -13.94 -2.97
C ARG A 166 6.25 -13.35 -3.26
N PHE A 167 6.75 -12.61 -2.29
CA PHE A 167 8.12 -12.09 -2.27
C PHE A 167 9.10 -13.20 -1.87
N GLU A 168 10.23 -13.29 -2.55
CA GLU A 168 11.34 -14.18 -2.24
C GLU A 168 12.56 -13.35 -1.91
N GLY A 169 13.12 -13.53 -0.73
CA GLY A 169 14.29 -12.80 -0.26
C GLY A 169 14.04 -11.98 1.01
N GLY A 170 14.92 -11.03 1.30
CA GLY A 170 14.83 -10.20 2.50
C GLY A 170 15.10 -10.95 3.80
N PHE A 171 14.35 -10.63 4.86
CA PHE A 171 14.43 -11.29 6.16
C PHE A 171 13.58 -12.55 6.19
N LYS A 172 13.92 -13.47 7.08
CA LYS A 172 13.09 -14.64 7.38
C LYS A 172 12.30 -14.42 8.66
N VAL A 173 11.11 -14.99 8.74
CA VAL A 173 10.31 -14.98 9.98
C VAL A 173 11.13 -15.48 11.19
N SER A 174 12.02 -16.46 10.96
CA SER A 174 12.91 -16.99 11.98
C SER A 174 13.88 -15.97 12.61
N ASP A 175 14.22 -14.90 11.88
CA ASP A 175 15.11 -13.85 12.37
C ASP A 175 14.47 -13.05 13.52
N PHE A 176 13.14 -13.08 13.59
CA PHE A 176 12.34 -12.39 14.60
C PHE A 176 11.71 -13.32 15.64
N LYS A 177 12.15 -14.56 15.76
CA LYS A 177 11.55 -15.59 16.65
C LYS A 177 11.51 -15.20 18.13
N ASN A 178 12.39 -14.30 18.58
CA ASN A 178 12.47 -13.84 19.97
C ASN A 178 11.40 -12.79 20.31
N PHE A 179 10.75 -12.20 19.33
CA PHE A 179 9.72 -11.19 19.56
C PHE A 179 8.33 -11.82 19.57
N LYS A 180 7.48 -11.29 20.43
CA LYS A 180 6.08 -11.73 20.49
C LYS A 180 5.31 -11.31 19.24
N ARG A 181 5.60 -10.12 18.71
CA ARG A 181 4.93 -9.52 17.55
C ARG A 181 5.91 -8.71 16.73
N VAL A 182 5.75 -8.77 15.43
CA VAL A 182 6.46 -7.92 14.49
C VAL A 182 5.41 -7.36 13.52
N TRP A 183 5.30 -6.05 13.46
CA TRP A 183 4.44 -5.35 12.50
C TRP A 183 5.30 -4.63 11.50
N SER A 184 4.96 -4.77 10.22
CA SER A 184 5.69 -4.12 9.15
C SER A 184 4.75 -3.39 8.19
N GLY A 185 5.22 -2.25 7.68
CA GLY A 185 4.80 -1.69 6.41
C GLY A 185 5.55 -2.32 5.25
N HIS A 186 5.60 -1.65 4.10
CA HIS A 186 6.23 -1.99 2.83
C HIS A 186 5.33 -2.79 1.89
N PHE A 187 4.77 -3.91 2.31
CA PHE A 187 3.80 -4.62 1.47
C PHE A 187 2.40 -4.09 1.76
N HIS A 188 1.77 -3.56 0.71
CA HIS A 188 0.45 -2.93 0.82
C HIS A 188 -0.67 -3.93 1.11
N HIS A 189 -0.46 -5.22 0.77
CA HIS A 189 -1.40 -6.29 1.10
C HIS A 189 -1.22 -6.74 2.55
N LYS A 190 -2.33 -6.86 3.30
CA LYS A 190 -2.29 -7.39 4.67
C LYS A 190 -2.03 -8.87 4.64
N SER A 191 -0.98 -9.30 5.30
CA SER A 191 -0.65 -10.71 5.39
C SER A 191 0.02 -11.03 6.73
N LYS A 192 -0.03 -12.29 7.14
CA LYS A 192 0.55 -12.73 8.40
C LYS A 192 1.14 -14.13 8.28
N HIS A 193 2.37 -14.27 8.77
CA HIS A 193 3.03 -15.56 8.91
C HIS A 193 3.80 -15.60 10.23
N GLY A 194 3.49 -16.58 11.09
CA GLY A 194 4.06 -16.66 12.42
C GLY A 194 3.75 -15.43 13.28
N ASN A 195 4.78 -14.80 13.82
CA ASN A 195 4.70 -13.59 14.61
C ASN A 195 4.87 -12.30 13.78
N VAL A 196 5.18 -12.41 12.48
CA VAL A 196 5.31 -11.27 11.56
C VAL A 196 3.98 -11.00 10.86
N GLN A 197 3.59 -9.73 10.81
CA GLN A 197 2.37 -9.28 10.18
C GLN A 197 2.62 -7.98 9.42
N TYR A 198 2.32 -7.98 8.11
CA TYR A 198 2.18 -6.77 7.30
C TYR A 198 0.81 -6.15 7.54
N LEU A 199 0.79 -4.86 7.84
CA LEU A 199 -0.45 -4.17 8.22
C LEU A 199 -1.24 -3.66 7.02
N GLY A 200 -0.58 -3.49 5.87
CA GLY A 200 -1.16 -2.99 4.64
C GLY A 200 -1.45 -1.48 4.69
N ASN A 201 -1.56 -0.89 3.52
CA ASN A 201 -1.81 0.54 3.36
C ASN A 201 -3.27 0.93 3.67
N PRO A 202 -3.56 2.24 3.92
CA PRO A 202 -4.88 2.67 4.41
C PRO A 202 -5.95 2.74 3.32
N TYR A 203 -5.60 2.75 2.04
CA TYR A 203 -6.52 2.94 0.91
C TYR A 203 -5.96 2.36 -0.38
N GLN A 204 -6.81 2.21 -1.38
CA GLN A 204 -6.42 1.72 -2.69
C GLN A 204 -5.56 2.76 -3.43
N MET A 205 -4.44 2.33 -4.01
CA MET A 205 -3.54 3.16 -4.82
C MET A 205 -3.38 2.64 -6.24
N TYR A 206 -3.49 1.34 -6.43
CA TYR A 206 -3.28 0.64 -7.68
C TYR A 206 -4.43 -0.32 -7.99
N TRP A 207 -4.54 -0.76 -9.24
CA TRP A 207 -5.57 -1.73 -9.63
C TRP A 207 -5.45 -3.09 -8.94
N ASN A 208 -4.26 -3.45 -8.49
CA ASN A 208 -4.02 -4.66 -7.69
C ASN A 208 -4.68 -4.58 -6.29
N ASP A 209 -5.07 -3.39 -5.86
CA ASP A 209 -5.76 -3.15 -4.59
C ASP A 209 -7.28 -3.35 -4.71
N TYR A 210 -7.79 -3.60 -5.91
CA TYR A 210 -9.21 -3.81 -6.14
C TYR A 210 -9.75 -4.98 -5.29
N LYS A 211 -10.81 -4.72 -4.53
CA LYS A 211 -11.42 -5.66 -3.56
C LYS A 211 -10.50 -6.12 -2.43
N ASP A 212 -9.32 -5.53 -2.26
CA ASP A 212 -8.50 -5.80 -1.09
C ASP A 212 -8.84 -4.80 0.03
N SER A 213 -9.16 -5.33 1.22
CA SER A 213 -9.62 -4.53 2.35
C SER A 213 -8.49 -3.68 2.93
N ARG A 214 -8.59 -2.36 2.85
CA ARG A 214 -7.63 -1.35 3.30
C ARG A 214 -8.07 -0.70 4.61
N GLY A 215 -7.14 -0.05 5.32
CA GLY A 215 -7.44 0.63 6.57
C GLY A 215 -6.24 0.81 7.48
N PHE A 216 -6.48 0.96 8.76
CA PHE A 216 -5.44 1.11 9.78
C PHE A 216 -5.72 0.23 11.00
N HIS A 217 -4.82 0.22 11.97
CA HIS A 217 -4.95 -0.62 13.14
C HIS A 217 -4.98 0.20 14.43
N ILE A 218 -5.61 -0.34 15.45
CA ILE A 218 -5.56 0.17 16.82
C ILE A 218 -5.00 -0.95 17.71
N TYR A 219 -3.95 -0.64 18.42
CA TYR A 219 -3.37 -1.52 19.41
C TYR A 219 -3.65 -1.01 20.82
N ASP A 220 -4.15 -1.89 21.65
CA ASP A 220 -4.32 -1.61 23.08
C ASP A 220 -3.23 -2.34 23.88
N THR A 221 -2.36 -1.55 24.51
CA THR A 221 -1.20 -2.08 25.27
C THR A 221 -1.61 -2.87 26.50
N GLU A 222 -2.78 -2.58 27.09
CA GLU A 222 -3.27 -3.25 28.30
C GLU A 222 -3.85 -4.62 28.00
N SER A 223 -4.77 -4.67 27.02
CA SER A 223 -5.38 -5.93 26.60
C SER A 223 -4.51 -6.73 25.63
N ASP A 224 -3.40 -6.15 25.16
CA ASP A 224 -2.49 -6.74 24.17
C ASP A 224 -3.19 -7.15 22.86
N ARG A 225 -4.17 -6.35 22.43
CA ARG A 225 -5.02 -6.63 21.27
C ARG A 225 -4.78 -5.64 20.15
N LEU A 226 -4.48 -6.16 18.97
CA LEU A 226 -4.47 -5.41 17.70
C LEU A 226 -5.80 -5.58 17.00
N ARG A 227 -6.43 -4.48 16.60
CA ARG A 227 -7.73 -4.43 15.91
C ARG A 227 -7.60 -3.65 14.62
N PHE A 228 -8.10 -4.21 13.54
CA PHE A 228 -8.16 -3.56 12.24
C PHE A 228 -9.42 -2.67 12.13
N ILE A 229 -9.26 -1.48 11.58
CA ILE A 229 -10.33 -0.53 11.22
C ILE A 229 -10.34 -0.42 9.70
N ALA A 230 -11.37 -0.95 9.08
CA ALA A 230 -11.49 -0.94 7.63
C ALA A 230 -11.80 0.45 7.09
N ASN A 231 -11.20 0.80 5.97
CA ASN A 231 -11.62 1.89 5.11
C ASN A 231 -12.75 1.39 4.19
N PRO A 232 -13.97 1.91 4.31
CA PRO A 232 -15.09 1.46 3.48
C PRO A 232 -15.09 2.07 2.08
N TYR A 233 -14.17 3.00 1.80
CA TYR A 233 -14.11 3.71 0.53
C TYR A 233 -13.22 2.97 -0.46
N GLU A 234 -13.69 2.89 -1.71
CA GLU A 234 -13.00 2.29 -2.84
C GLU A 234 -12.95 3.28 -3.99
N ILE A 235 -11.79 3.40 -4.64
CA ILE A 235 -11.61 4.28 -5.79
C ILE A 235 -11.63 3.52 -7.13
N PHE A 236 -11.36 2.22 -7.10
CA PHE A 236 -11.37 1.37 -8.29
C PHE A 236 -12.63 0.52 -8.35
N GLU A 237 -13.18 0.35 -9.57
CA GLU A 237 -14.32 -0.52 -9.82
C GLU A 237 -14.18 -1.25 -11.16
N LYS A 238 -14.67 -2.49 -11.22
CA LYS A 238 -14.73 -3.28 -12.45
C LYS A 238 -16.19 -3.56 -12.80
N ILE A 239 -16.55 -3.26 -14.05
CA ILE A 239 -17.85 -3.59 -14.62
C ILE A 239 -17.62 -4.65 -15.70
N PHE A 240 -18.25 -5.79 -15.57
CA PHE A 240 -18.26 -6.83 -16.59
C PHE A 240 -19.50 -6.60 -17.46
N TYR A 241 -19.28 -6.14 -18.70
CA TYR A 241 -20.34 -5.80 -19.62
C TYR A 241 -20.71 -7.02 -20.47
N ASP A 242 -21.97 -7.42 -20.38
CA ASP A 242 -22.56 -8.48 -21.19
C ASP A 242 -24.02 -8.13 -21.48
N ASP A 243 -24.29 -7.59 -22.67
CA ASP A 243 -25.64 -7.16 -23.07
C ASP A 243 -26.54 -8.31 -23.57
N ALA A 244 -25.99 -9.52 -23.67
CA ALA A 244 -26.79 -10.72 -23.85
C ALA A 244 -27.49 -11.14 -22.53
N LYS A 245 -26.90 -10.77 -21.38
CA LYS A 245 -27.41 -11.14 -20.04
C LYS A 245 -28.11 -10.01 -19.32
N SER A 246 -27.79 -8.73 -19.64
CA SER A 246 -28.25 -7.58 -18.84
C SER A 246 -28.64 -6.39 -19.72
N ASP A 247 -29.69 -5.67 -19.32
CA ASP A 247 -30.09 -4.37 -19.91
C ASP A 247 -29.44 -3.23 -19.11
N TYR A 248 -28.41 -2.60 -19.68
CA TYR A 248 -27.68 -1.51 -19.05
C TYR A 248 -28.35 -0.13 -19.17
N ASN A 249 -29.39 0.03 -20.00
CA ASN A 249 -30.08 1.30 -20.16
C ASN A 249 -30.71 1.80 -18.85
N LYS A 250 -31.13 0.89 -17.97
CA LYS A 250 -31.81 1.17 -16.69
C LYS A 250 -30.95 0.92 -15.45
N SER A 251 -29.69 0.48 -15.62
CA SER A 251 -28.80 0.20 -14.49
C SER A 251 -28.52 1.47 -13.69
N ASP A 252 -28.50 1.37 -12.36
CA ASP A 252 -28.07 2.48 -11.50
C ASP A 252 -26.56 2.64 -11.59
N VAL A 253 -26.10 3.80 -12.05
CA VAL A 253 -24.68 4.15 -12.16
C VAL A 253 -24.19 5.09 -11.06
N SER A 254 -25.04 5.44 -10.08
CA SER A 254 -24.74 6.44 -9.03
C SER A 254 -23.54 6.06 -8.15
N SER A 255 -23.32 4.77 -7.93
CA SER A 255 -22.21 4.23 -7.13
C SER A 255 -20.82 4.36 -7.80
N TYR A 256 -20.79 4.70 -9.08
CA TYR A 256 -19.53 4.85 -9.85
C TYR A 256 -18.98 6.28 -9.84
N LYS A 257 -19.69 7.20 -9.21
CA LYS A 257 -19.20 8.56 -9.02
C LYS A 257 -17.86 8.55 -8.27
N ASP A 258 -16.92 9.40 -8.69
CA ASP A 258 -15.58 9.56 -8.11
C ASP A 258 -14.72 8.27 -8.13
N LYS A 259 -14.99 7.35 -9.09
CA LYS A 259 -14.22 6.11 -9.26
C LYS A 259 -13.51 6.04 -10.60
N PHE A 260 -12.38 5.32 -10.62
CA PHE A 260 -11.76 4.82 -11.84
C PHE A 260 -12.39 3.46 -12.20
N ILE A 261 -12.86 3.32 -13.42
CA ILE A 261 -13.64 2.16 -13.86
C ILE A 261 -12.84 1.38 -14.92
N LYS A 262 -12.78 0.05 -14.76
CA LYS A 262 -12.46 -0.88 -15.85
C LYS A 262 -13.76 -1.49 -16.35
N LEU A 263 -14.15 -1.16 -17.58
CA LEU A 263 -15.29 -1.74 -18.27
C LEU A 263 -14.77 -2.90 -19.12
N ILE A 264 -14.94 -4.12 -18.59
CA ILE A 264 -14.49 -5.36 -19.23
C ILE A 264 -15.64 -5.88 -20.09
N VAL A 265 -15.42 -5.90 -21.40
CA VAL A 265 -16.45 -6.29 -22.38
C VAL A 265 -16.37 -7.79 -22.61
N GLU A 266 -17.37 -8.53 -22.11
CA GLU A 266 -17.53 -9.96 -22.34
C GLU A 266 -18.32 -10.23 -23.61
N GLU A 267 -19.47 -9.55 -23.79
CA GLU A 267 -20.33 -9.64 -24.98
C GLU A 267 -20.92 -8.25 -25.28
N LYS A 268 -20.81 -7.79 -26.54
CA LYS A 268 -21.31 -6.49 -27.00
C LYS A 268 -22.09 -6.67 -28.32
N ARG A 269 -23.41 -6.82 -28.22
CA ARG A 269 -24.34 -6.97 -29.36
C ARG A 269 -24.99 -5.66 -29.75
N ASP A 270 -25.30 -4.82 -28.75
CA ASP A 270 -25.92 -3.51 -28.93
C ASP A 270 -24.90 -2.39 -28.66
N TYR A 271 -24.30 -1.89 -29.74
CA TYR A 271 -23.32 -0.82 -29.67
C TYR A 271 -23.91 0.48 -29.08
N GLN A 272 -25.17 0.79 -29.32
CA GLN A 272 -25.82 2.00 -28.84
C GLN A 272 -26.04 1.92 -27.30
N MET A 273 -26.41 0.76 -26.80
CA MET A 273 -26.55 0.54 -25.34
C MET A 273 -25.18 0.66 -24.64
N PHE A 274 -24.12 0.11 -25.26
CA PHE A 274 -22.75 0.22 -24.75
C PHE A 274 -22.29 1.69 -24.65
N GLU A 275 -22.40 2.46 -25.73
CA GLU A 275 -22.05 3.90 -25.75
C GLU A 275 -22.88 4.68 -24.71
N THR A 276 -24.18 4.39 -24.63
CA THR A 276 -25.06 5.01 -23.62
C THR A 276 -24.60 4.73 -22.19
N LEU A 277 -24.13 3.52 -21.89
CA LEU A 277 -23.55 3.20 -20.58
C LEU A 277 -22.28 4.00 -20.32
N VAL A 278 -21.35 4.05 -21.28
CA VAL A 278 -20.09 4.80 -21.14
C VAL A 278 -20.38 6.28 -20.87
N ASP A 279 -21.29 6.88 -21.65
CA ASP A 279 -21.70 8.28 -21.45
C ASP A 279 -22.32 8.52 -20.06
N ARG A 280 -23.15 7.60 -19.59
CA ARG A 280 -23.75 7.69 -18.26
C ARG A 280 -22.72 7.57 -17.14
N LEU A 281 -21.68 6.74 -17.31
CA LEU A 281 -20.59 6.63 -16.35
C LEU A 281 -19.78 7.92 -16.25
N TYR A 282 -19.47 8.57 -17.39
CA TYR A 282 -18.82 9.89 -17.35
C TYR A 282 -19.75 10.97 -16.79
N ASN A 283 -21.04 10.97 -17.17
CA ASN A 283 -22.02 11.96 -16.69
C ASN A 283 -22.29 11.87 -15.19
N VAL A 284 -22.20 10.71 -14.57
CA VAL A 284 -22.31 10.57 -13.12
C VAL A 284 -21.06 11.07 -12.39
N GLY A 285 -19.96 11.31 -13.09
CA GLY A 285 -18.70 11.81 -12.54
C GLY A 285 -17.69 10.72 -12.22
N ALA A 286 -17.63 9.63 -13.00
CA ALA A 286 -16.49 8.72 -12.96
C ALA A 286 -15.21 9.46 -13.34
N HIS A 287 -14.10 9.18 -12.66
CA HIS A 287 -12.82 9.83 -12.94
C HIS A 287 -12.24 9.40 -14.30
N ASP A 288 -12.43 8.13 -14.65
CA ASP A 288 -12.01 7.55 -15.92
C ASP A 288 -12.75 6.24 -16.18
N VAL A 289 -12.97 5.88 -17.45
CA VAL A 289 -13.57 4.62 -17.87
C VAL A 289 -12.65 3.95 -18.88
N LYS A 290 -11.85 3.01 -18.41
CA LYS A 290 -10.97 2.21 -19.28
C LYS A 290 -11.74 1.01 -19.82
N ILE A 291 -11.97 1.00 -21.15
CA ILE A 291 -12.60 -0.12 -21.86
C ILE A 291 -11.54 -1.19 -22.10
N VAL A 292 -11.86 -2.43 -21.72
CA VAL A 292 -11.03 -3.61 -21.95
C VAL A 292 -11.87 -4.59 -22.76
N GLU A 293 -11.57 -4.73 -24.06
CA GLU A 293 -12.20 -5.71 -24.93
C GLU A 293 -11.41 -7.03 -24.84
N THR A 294 -12.09 -8.08 -24.47
CA THR A 294 -11.52 -9.43 -24.52
C THR A 294 -11.56 -9.87 -25.99
N LEU A 295 -10.42 -9.88 -26.64
CA LEU A 295 -10.31 -10.50 -27.97
C LEU A 295 -10.46 -12.01 -27.77
N VAL A 296 -11.65 -12.52 -28.05
CA VAL A 296 -11.87 -13.96 -28.19
C VAL A 296 -11.25 -14.33 -29.53
N ASP A 297 -10.04 -14.88 -29.52
CA ASP A 297 -9.52 -15.58 -30.69
C ASP A 297 -10.41 -16.79 -30.97
N ALA A 298 -10.95 -16.84 -32.17
CA ALA A 298 -12.00 -17.79 -32.62
C ALA A 298 -11.51 -19.23 -32.79
N ASP A 299 -10.37 -19.60 -32.27
CA ASP A 299 -9.82 -20.96 -32.29
C ASP A 299 -9.51 -21.48 -30.89
N GLY A 300 -10.56 -22.01 -30.25
CA GLY A 300 -10.49 -23.18 -29.35
C GLY A 300 -9.47 -23.19 -28.21
N ILE A 301 -9.32 -22.10 -27.44
CA ILE A 301 -8.58 -22.13 -26.15
C ILE A 301 -9.60 -22.20 -25.02
N ASP A 302 -9.43 -23.23 -24.18
CA ASP A 302 -10.28 -23.59 -23.05
C ASP A 302 -10.43 -22.39 -22.07
N ASP A 303 -11.66 -22.09 -21.66
CA ASP A 303 -12.09 -20.92 -20.85
C ASP A 303 -11.43 -20.83 -19.46
N THR A 304 -10.56 -21.74 -19.09
CA THR A 304 -9.83 -21.78 -17.82
C THR A 304 -8.49 -21.04 -17.84
N ASP A 305 -7.97 -20.63 -19.01
CA ASP A 305 -6.65 -19.99 -19.17
C ASP A 305 -6.71 -18.48 -19.49
N LEU A 306 -7.89 -17.88 -19.52
CA LEU A 306 -8.09 -16.42 -19.73
C LEU A 306 -8.17 -15.62 -18.42
N GLU A 307 -7.73 -16.15 -17.30
CA GLU A 307 -7.11 -15.30 -16.29
C GLU A 307 -5.88 -14.69 -16.96
N THR A 308 -5.94 -13.39 -17.25
CA THR A 308 -4.80 -12.62 -17.76
C THR A 308 -3.55 -13.08 -17.04
N LYS A 309 -2.70 -13.87 -17.75
CA LYS A 309 -1.38 -14.24 -17.21
C LYS A 309 -0.79 -12.92 -16.73
N ASP A 310 -0.53 -12.82 -15.46
CA ASP A 310 0.03 -11.61 -14.91
C ASP A 310 1.33 -11.32 -15.66
N THR A 311 1.68 -10.04 -15.78
CA THR A 311 2.88 -9.61 -16.52
C THR A 311 4.12 -10.37 -16.09
N MET A 312 4.20 -10.78 -14.82
CA MET A 312 5.31 -11.58 -14.30
C MET A 312 5.32 -13.01 -14.83
N THR A 313 4.17 -13.63 -14.97
CA THR A 313 4.04 -14.97 -15.58
C THR A 313 4.51 -14.94 -17.02
N LEU A 314 4.06 -13.94 -17.81
CA LEU A 314 4.51 -13.75 -19.20
C LEU A 314 6.02 -13.47 -19.30
N LEU A 315 6.57 -12.64 -18.40
CA LEU A 315 8.01 -12.38 -18.35
C LEU A 315 8.82 -13.63 -17.98
N ASN A 316 8.34 -14.43 -17.03
CA ASN A 316 9.01 -15.66 -16.65
C ASN A 316 9.00 -16.71 -17.77
N GLU A 317 7.87 -16.88 -18.48
CA GLU A 317 7.76 -17.76 -19.64
C GLU A 317 8.69 -17.30 -20.76
N TYR A 318 8.74 -15.98 -21.06
CA TYR A 318 9.65 -15.43 -22.06
C TYR A 318 11.12 -15.67 -21.71
N ILE A 319 11.52 -15.51 -20.42
CA ILE A 319 12.88 -15.81 -19.97
C ILE A 319 13.20 -17.31 -20.12
N ASP A 320 12.20 -18.18 -19.91
CA ASP A 320 12.41 -19.64 -20.10
C ASP A 320 12.61 -20.03 -21.56
N GLU A 321 12.01 -19.31 -22.50
CA GLU A 321 12.11 -19.56 -23.94
C GLU A 321 13.37 -18.98 -24.59
N VAL A 322 13.89 -17.87 -24.07
CA VAL A 322 15.05 -17.17 -24.67
C VAL A 322 16.36 -17.90 -24.35
N GLU A 323 17.21 -18.09 -25.36
CA GLU A 323 18.60 -18.55 -25.19
C GLU A 323 19.49 -17.39 -24.75
N ILE A 324 19.90 -17.39 -23.48
CA ILE A 324 20.78 -16.37 -22.88
C ILE A 324 21.93 -17.02 -22.13
N SER A 325 23.06 -16.29 -22.03
CA SER A 325 24.26 -16.74 -21.32
C SER A 325 24.26 -16.43 -19.82
N VAL A 326 23.22 -15.80 -19.31
CA VAL A 326 23.05 -15.42 -17.89
C VAL A 326 22.19 -16.49 -17.20
N ASP A 327 22.38 -16.67 -15.89
CA ASP A 327 21.53 -17.55 -15.11
C ASP A 327 20.07 -17.05 -15.15
N LYS A 328 19.16 -17.91 -15.62
CA LYS A 328 17.74 -17.57 -15.79
C LYS A 328 17.05 -17.29 -14.45
N SER A 329 17.49 -17.92 -13.36
CA SER A 329 16.97 -17.70 -12.02
C SER A 329 17.31 -16.30 -11.51
N ASP A 330 18.56 -15.87 -11.72
CA ASP A 330 19.00 -14.52 -11.36
C ASP A 330 18.28 -13.45 -12.18
N LEU A 331 18.07 -13.72 -13.48
CA LEU A 331 17.34 -12.80 -14.35
C LEU A 331 15.86 -12.70 -13.96
N LYS A 332 15.19 -13.81 -13.63
CA LYS A 332 13.81 -13.81 -13.14
C LYS A 332 13.69 -13.03 -11.83
N SER A 333 14.64 -13.21 -10.90
CA SER A 333 14.68 -12.48 -9.64
C SER A 333 14.85 -10.98 -9.87
N LEU A 334 15.75 -10.57 -10.75
CA LEU A 334 15.96 -9.18 -11.12
C LEU A 334 14.70 -8.57 -11.78
N MET A 335 14.09 -9.27 -12.74
CA MET A 335 12.88 -8.80 -13.42
C MET A 335 11.70 -8.68 -12.46
N ARG A 336 11.56 -9.60 -11.50
CA ARG A 336 10.57 -9.53 -10.43
C ARG A 336 10.77 -8.29 -9.57
N THR A 337 12.01 -8.00 -9.16
CA THR A 337 12.33 -6.80 -8.38
C THR A 337 12.00 -5.53 -9.15
N LEU A 338 12.39 -5.46 -10.44
CA LEU A 338 12.10 -4.31 -11.30
C LEU A 338 10.59 -4.14 -11.54
N TYR A 339 9.86 -5.24 -11.70
CA TYR A 339 8.40 -5.19 -11.86
C TYR A 339 7.71 -4.67 -10.59
N ILE A 340 8.11 -5.16 -9.41
CA ILE A 340 7.60 -4.66 -8.13
C ILE A 340 7.92 -3.17 -7.98
N GLU A 341 9.16 -2.74 -8.27
CA GLU A 341 9.53 -1.33 -8.26
C GLU A 341 8.69 -0.51 -9.28
N SER A 342 8.43 -1.05 -10.47
CA SER A 342 7.62 -0.36 -11.49
C SER A 342 6.15 -0.22 -11.09
N CYS A 343 5.59 -1.22 -10.42
CA CYS A 343 4.22 -1.14 -9.87
C CYS A 343 4.10 -0.09 -8.77
N GLN A 344 5.21 0.27 -8.12
CA GLN A 344 5.28 1.34 -7.12
C GLN A 344 5.52 2.72 -7.74
N VAL A 345 5.94 2.81 -9.00
CA VAL A 345 6.35 4.07 -9.68
C VAL A 345 5.29 4.61 -10.66
N VAL A 346 4.23 3.88 -10.99
CA VAL A 346 3.21 4.28 -11.98
C VAL A 346 2.02 5.00 -11.37
#